data_ce52f8da64ac348066dc710272dc13d0
#
_entry.id   ce52f8da64ac348066dc710272dc13d0
#
_cell.length_a   1.000
_cell.length_b   1.000
_cell.length_c   1.000
_cell.angle_alpha   90.00
_cell.angle_beta   90.00
_cell.angle_gamma   90.00
#
_symmetry.space_group_name_H-M   'P 1'
#
loop_
_entity.id
_entity.type
_entity.pdbx_description
1 polymer ?
#
loop_
_entity_poly.entity_id
_entity_poly.type
_entity_poly.pdbx_seq_one_letter_code
_entity_poly.pdbx_strand_id
1 'polypeptide(L)'
;MSKFDRQGAILRLVQAQPLSTQEELAEALREQGLDAVQATISRDIAQLGLVKVRDQAGRLVYALPGAADLDRLSELTSALRRWAVTLDPSANLLVVRTPPGHANALARAIDEARLPDVIGTIAGDDTIMVIAREGVQGAAVERELRHHLEGDT
;
A
#
# COMPACT_ATOMS: atom_id res chain seq x y z
N MET A 1 20.23 -28.27 -6.33
CA MET A 1 19.53 -26.97 -6.40
C MET A 1 20.14 -25.99 -5.41
N SER A 2 20.52 -24.81 -5.86
CA SER A 2 21.12 -23.82 -4.99
C SER A 2 20.03 -22.95 -4.34
N LYS A 3 20.41 -22.31 -3.24
CA LYS A 3 19.55 -21.29 -2.59
C LYS A 3 19.20 -20.17 -3.58
N PHE A 4 20.17 -19.77 -4.40
CA PHE A 4 19.99 -18.74 -5.42
C PHE A 4 18.90 -19.15 -6.42
N ASP A 5 18.94 -20.38 -6.92
CA ASP A 5 17.95 -20.88 -7.89
C ASP A 5 16.55 -20.92 -7.27
N ARG A 6 16.47 -21.40 -6.04
CA ARG A 6 15.19 -21.51 -5.33
C ARG A 6 14.59 -20.13 -5.04
N GLN A 7 15.39 -19.21 -4.52
CA GLN A 7 14.89 -17.87 -4.19
C GLN A 7 14.51 -17.10 -5.46
N GLY A 8 15.26 -17.26 -6.54
CA GLY A 8 14.89 -16.69 -7.83
C GLY A 8 13.57 -17.22 -8.35
N ALA A 9 13.33 -18.52 -8.19
CA ALA A 9 12.05 -19.14 -8.58
C ALA A 9 10.88 -18.59 -7.72
N ILE A 10 11.10 -18.43 -6.41
CA ILE A 10 10.08 -17.85 -5.53
C ILE A 10 9.71 -16.45 -5.99
N LEU A 11 10.70 -15.60 -6.29
CA LEU A 11 10.43 -14.22 -6.74
C LEU A 11 9.64 -14.21 -8.04
N ARG A 12 9.95 -15.08 -8.99
CA ARG A 12 9.19 -15.19 -10.24
C ARG A 12 7.77 -15.65 -10.01
N LEU A 13 7.59 -16.65 -9.14
CA LEU A 13 6.27 -17.23 -8.85
C LEU A 13 5.33 -16.22 -8.20
N VAL A 14 5.82 -15.45 -7.21
CA VAL A 14 4.97 -14.47 -6.53
C VAL A 14 4.56 -13.32 -7.45
N GLN A 15 5.33 -13.03 -8.49
CA GLN A 15 4.97 -12.03 -9.49
C GLN A 15 4.03 -12.58 -10.55
N ALA A 16 4.08 -13.89 -10.82
CA ALA A 16 3.34 -14.50 -11.92
C ALA A 16 1.95 -14.99 -11.53
N GLN A 17 1.73 -15.36 -10.27
CA GLN A 17 0.45 -15.94 -9.84
C GLN A 17 0.12 -15.58 -8.38
N PRO A 18 -1.18 -15.57 -8.02
CA PRO A 18 -1.61 -15.23 -6.67
C PRO A 18 -1.41 -16.40 -5.72
N LEU A 19 -0.36 -16.33 -4.90
CA LEU A 19 -0.05 -17.34 -3.91
C LEU A 19 -0.28 -16.77 -2.51
N SER A 20 -1.10 -17.43 -1.69
CA SER A 20 -1.50 -16.92 -0.38
C SER A 20 -0.84 -17.66 0.78
N THR A 21 -0.43 -18.91 0.60
CA THR A 21 0.08 -19.73 1.69
C THR A 21 1.45 -20.31 1.33
N GLN A 22 2.18 -20.73 2.37
CA GLN A 22 3.46 -21.40 2.16
C GLN A 22 3.27 -22.74 1.43
N GLU A 23 2.16 -23.41 1.68
CA GLU A 23 1.82 -24.67 1.00
C GLU A 23 1.61 -24.45 -0.50
N GLU A 24 0.89 -23.38 -0.87
CA GLU A 24 0.70 -23.03 -2.28
C GLU A 24 2.03 -22.71 -2.95
N LEU A 25 2.91 -21.99 -2.25
CA LEU A 25 4.23 -21.66 -2.77
C LEU A 25 5.10 -22.93 -2.92
N ALA A 26 5.04 -23.82 -1.95
CA ALA A 26 5.76 -25.10 -2.01
C ALA A 26 5.29 -25.95 -3.19
N GLU A 27 3.99 -26.00 -3.42
CA GLU A 27 3.39 -26.74 -4.53
C GLU A 27 3.82 -26.15 -5.88
N ALA A 28 3.80 -24.84 -6.00
CA ALA A 28 4.23 -24.16 -7.22
C ALA A 28 5.73 -24.41 -7.51
N LEU A 29 6.56 -24.44 -6.47
CA LEU A 29 7.98 -24.79 -6.61
C LEU A 29 8.15 -26.24 -7.06
N ARG A 30 7.38 -27.16 -6.48
CA ARG A 30 7.43 -28.58 -6.82
C ARG A 30 7.08 -28.81 -8.29
N GLU A 31 6.11 -28.08 -8.80
CA GLU A 31 5.71 -28.14 -10.21
C GLU A 31 6.85 -27.72 -11.15
N GLN A 32 7.78 -26.91 -10.65
CA GLN A 32 8.98 -26.51 -11.40
C GLN A 32 10.18 -27.43 -11.14
N GLY A 33 9.96 -28.53 -10.43
CA GLY A 33 11.04 -29.45 -10.09
C GLY A 33 11.91 -29.02 -8.93
N LEU A 34 11.46 -28.03 -8.15
CA LEU A 34 12.21 -27.48 -7.02
C LEU A 34 11.51 -27.89 -5.72
N ASP A 35 12.02 -28.91 -5.05
CA ASP A 35 11.43 -29.40 -3.80
C ASP A 35 12.18 -28.79 -2.61
N ALA A 36 11.42 -28.26 -1.64
CA ALA A 36 11.98 -27.68 -0.43
C ALA A 36 11.03 -27.91 0.74
N VAL A 37 11.60 -28.13 1.93
CA VAL A 37 10.81 -28.31 3.14
C VAL A 37 10.25 -26.95 3.61
N GLN A 38 9.17 -27.00 4.37
CA GLN A 38 8.48 -25.80 4.83
C GLN A 38 9.39 -24.83 5.59
N ALA A 39 10.28 -25.35 6.43
CA ALA A 39 11.23 -24.51 7.17
C ALA A 39 12.14 -23.70 6.25
N THR A 40 12.56 -24.30 5.13
CA THR A 40 13.39 -23.63 4.12
C THR A 40 12.60 -22.53 3.42
N ILE A 41 11.36 -22.83 3.03
CA ILE A 41 10.48 -21.86 2.36
C ILE A 41 10.19 -20.70 3.30
N SER A 42 9.90 -20.97 4.56
CA SER A 42 9.65 -19.94 5.57
C SER A 42 10.86 -19.01 5.73
N ARG A 43 12.07 -19.56 5.76
CA ARG A 43 13.29 -18.76 5.83
C ARG A 43 13.51 -17.94 4.58
N ASP A 44 13.24 -18.51 3.41
CA ASP A 44 13.38 -17.79 2.14
C ASP A 44 12.41 -16.59 2.08
N ILE A 45 11.16 -16.77 2.51
CA ILE A 45 10.19 -15.68 2.57
C ILE A 45 10.72 -14.54 3.44
N ALA A 46 11.27 -14.87 4.61
CA ALA A 46 11.83 -13.87 5.53
C ALA A 46 13.06 -13.19 4.94
N GLN A 47 13.97 -13.95 4.34
CA GLN A 47 15.21 -13.41 3.75
C GLN A 47 14.92 -12.54 2.52
N LEU A 48 13.95 -12.92 1.71
CA LEU A 48 13.55 -12.15 0.53
C LEU A 48 12.70 -10.93 0.91
N GLY A 49 12.24 -10.84 2.15
CA GLY A 49 11.42 -9.72 2.60
C GLY A 49 10.04 -9.70 1.97
N LEU A 50 9.50 -10.87 1.58
CA LEU A 50 8.18 -10.93 0.98
C LEU A 50 7.11 -10.47 1.97
N VAL A 51 6.14 -9.75 1.45
CA VAL A 51 5.01 -9.24 2.22
C VAL A 51 3.72 -9.82 1.66
N LYS A 52 2.61 -9.66 2.38
CA LYS A 52 1.30 -10.02 1.84
C LYS A 52 0.51 -8.75 1.58
N VAL A 53 -0.11 -8.68 0.40
CA VAL A 53 -0.99 -7.58 -0.01
C VAL A 53 -2.29 -8.17 -0.51
N ARG A 54 -3.36 -7.37 -0.52
CA ARG A 54 -4.63 -7.78 -1.10
C ARG A 54 -4.57 -7.63 -2.62
N ASP A 55 -4.98 -8.68 -3.32
CA ASP A 55 -5.12 -8.60 -4.77
C ASP A 55 -6.50 -8.00 -5.14
N GLN A 56 -6.80 -7.95 -6.44
CA GLN A 56 -8.06 -7.37 -6.93
C GLN A 56 -9.28 -8.13 -6.44
N ALA A 57 -9.14 -9.42 -6.12
CA ALA A 57 -10.21 -10.25 -5.59
C ALA A 57 -10.36 -10.13 -4.07
N GLY A 58 -9.51 -9.32 -3.40
CA GLY A 58 -9.52 -9.14 -1.97
C GLY A 58 -8.77 -10.23 -1.19
N ARG A 59 -8.08 -11.13 -1.87
CA ARG A 59 -7.32 -12.22 -1.27
C ARG A 59 -5.92 -11.73 -0.90
N LEU A 60 -5.42 -12.11 0.28
CA LEU A 60 -4.04 -11.80 0.69
C LEU A 60 -3.07 -12.72 -0.04
N VAL A 61 -2.15 -12.13 -0.80
CA VAL A 61 -1.17 -12.87 -1.59
C VAL A 61 0.25 -12.36 -1.32
N TYR A 62 1.24 -13.24 -1.51
CA TYR A 62 2.64 -12.84 -1.40
C TYR A 62 3.02 -11.88 -2.51
N ALA A 63 3.85 -10.89 -2.15
CA ALA A 63 4.32 -9.86 -3.07
C ALA A 63 5.74 -9.45 -2.71
N LEU A 64 6.40 -8.75 -3.64
CA LEU A 64 7.76 -8.26 -3.45
C LEU A 64 7.84 -7.21 -2.33
N PRO A 65 9.03 -7.02 -1.73
CA PRO A 65 9.24 -5.93 -0.76
C PRO A 65 8.83 -4.58 -1.36
N GLY A 66 8.14 -3.76 -0.57
CA GLY A 66 7.67 -2.46 -1.02
C GLY A 66 6.30 -2.47 -1.71
N ALA A 67 5.79 -3.65 -2.10
CA ALA A 67 4.49 -3.74 -2.77
C ALA A 67 3.34 -3.25 -1.87
N ALA A 68 3.45 -3.47 -0.55
CA ALA A 68 2.44 -2.98 0.38
C ALA A 68 2.38 -1.46 0.40
N ASP A 69 3.53 -0.78 0.28
CA ASP A 69 3.58 0.68 0.24
C ASP A 69 3.01 1.21 -1.07
N LEU A 70 3.33 0.57 -2.19
CA LEU A 70 2.77 0.93 -3.50
C LEU A 70 1.25 0.73 -3.51
N ASP A 71 0.76 -0.34 -2.89
CA ASP A 71 -0.67 -0.60 -2.78
C ASP A 71 -1.38 0.49 -1.99
N ARG A 72 -0.82 0.88 -0.84
CA ARG A 72 -1.39 1.96 -0.02
C ARG A 72 -1.42 3.29 -0.76
N LEU A 73 -0.38 3.62 -1.51
CA LEU A 73 -0.33 4.84 -2.30
C LEU A 73 -1.30 4.79 -3.48
N SER A 74 -1.47 3.64 -4.09
CA SER A 74 -2.46 3.44 -5.15
C SER A 74 -3.89 3.61 -4.62
N GLU A 75 -4.18 3.09 -3.44
CA GLU A 75 -5.48 3.26 -2.80
C GLU A 75 -5.73 4.72 -2.42
N LEU A 76 -4.71 5.43 -1.95
CA LEU A 76 -4.80 6.87 -1.66
C LEU A 76 -5.14 7.64 -2.94
N THR A 77 -4.44 7.37 -4.03
CA THR A 77 -4.71 8.02 -5.32
C THR A 77 -6.13 7.78 -5.78
N SER A 78 -6.62 6.55 -5.71
CA SER A 78 -8.00 6.22 -6.06
C SER A 78 -9.01 6.96 -5.19
N ALA A 79 -8.77 6.98 -3.88
CA ALA A 79 -9.67 7.65 -2.94
C ALA A 79 -9.71 9.16 -3.17
N LEU A 80 -8.55 9.78 -3.41
CA LEU A 80 -8.46 11.20 -3.71
C LEU A 80 -9.22 11.54 -4.99
N ARG A 81 -9.02 10.77 -6.06
CA ARG A 81 -9.70 11.00 -7.33
C ARG A 81 -11.20 10.84 -7.22
N ARG A 82 -11.64 9.93 -6.37
CA ARG A 82 -13.07 9.64 -6.20
C ARG A 82 -13.77 10.67 -5.32
N TRP A 83 -13.11 11.13 -4.26
CA TRP A 83 -13.79 11.88 -3.20
C TRP A 83 -13.25 13.27 -2.90
N ALA A 84 -12.03 13.64 -3.27
CA ALA A 84 -11.50 14.96 -2.97
C ALA A 84 -12.15 16.03 -3.87
N VAL A 85 -12.80 17.02 -3.26
CA VAL A 85 -13.43 18.12 -3.96
C VAL A 85 -12.55 19.36 -3.92
N THR A 86 -12.10 19.76 -2.72
CA THR A 86 -11.19 20.90 -2.55
C THR A 86 -10.11 20.57 -1.52
N LEU A 87 -8.97 21.24 -1.66
CA LEU A 87 -7.83 21.13 -0.75
C LEU A 87 -7.42 22.56 -0.38
N ASP A 88 -7.59 22.95 0.89
CA ASP A 88 -7.32 24.30 1.37
C ASP A 88 -6.39 24.28 2.58
N PRO A 89 -5.13 24.73 2.42
CA PRO A 89 -4.18 24.73 3.54
C PRO A 89 -4.32 25.96 4.43
N SER A 90 -4.00 25.80 5.71
CA SER A 90 -3.91 26.89 6.68
C SER A 90 -2.92 26.48 7.76
N ALA A 91 -1.85 27.24 7.92
CA ALA A 91 -0.77 26.92 8.87
C ALA A 91 -0.27 25.46 8.66
N ASN A 92 -0.34 24.63 9.70
CA ASN A 92 0.02 23.21 9.61
C ASN A 92 -1.19 22.32 9.34
N LEU A 93 -2.29 22.88 8.85
CA LEU A 93 -3.53 22.16 8.60
C LEU A 93 -3.83 22.16 7.10
N LEU A 94 -4.52 21.11 6.68
CA LEU A 94 -5.11 21.04 5.34
C LEU A 94 -6.55 20.62 5.50
N VAL A 95 -7.46 21.41 4.97
CA VAL A 95 -8.89 21.08 4.97
C VAL A 95 -9.23 20.45 3.62
N VAL A 96 -9.72 19.22 3.65
CA VAL A 96 -10.16 18.49 2.46
C VAL A 96 -11.68 18.37 2.49
N ARG A 97 -12.32 18.81 1.43
CA ARG A 97 -13.77 18.65 1.29
C ARG A 97 -14.06 17.44 0.41
N THR A 98 -15.14 16.75 0.74
CA THR A 98 -15.61 15.57 0.00
C THR A 98 -17.12 15.70 -0.26
N PRO A 99 -17.71 14.84 -1.10
CA PRO A 99 -19.15 14.71 -1.11
C PRO A 99 -19.68 14.25 0.24
N PRO A 100 -20.93 14.59 0.61
CA PRO A 100 -21.49 14.16 1.88
C PRO A 100 -21.40 12.65 2.10
N GLY A 101 -21.00 12.27 3.32
CA GLY A 101 -20.88 10.87 3.71
C GLY A 101 -19.57 10.18 3.35
N HIS A 102 -18.62 10.87 2.68
CA HIS A 102 -17.39 10.23 2.18
C HIS A 102 -16.11 10.71 2.87
N ALA A 103 -16.18 11.62 3.82
CA ALA A 103 -14.98 12.13 4.50
C ALA A 103 -14.23 11.02 5.24
N ASN A 104 -14.92 10.14 5.95
CA ASN A 104 -14.29 9.05 6.70
C ASN A 104 -13.52 8.09 5.79
N ALA A 105 -14.08 7.76 4.63
CA ALA A 105 -13.43 6.84 3.70
C ALA A 105 -12.13 7.42 3.15
N LEU A 106 -12.13 8.72 2.77
CA LEU A 106 -10.93 9.36 2.28
C LEU A 106 -9.90 9.57 3.40
N ALA A 107 -10.35 9.97 4.59
CA ALA A 107 -9.46 10.14 5.74
C ALA A 107 -8.74 8.84 6.09
N ARG A 108 -9.46 7.73 6.05
CA ARG A 108 -8.86 6.41 6.28
C ARG A 108 -7.78 6.09 5.25
N ALA A 109 -8.02 6.38 3.98
CA ALA A 109 -7.02 6.17 2.93
C ALA A 109 -5.77 7.03 3.16
N ILE A 110 -5.95 8.27 3.61
CA ILE A 110 -4.83 9.16 3.96
C ILE A 110 -4.03 8.59 5.12
N ASP A 111 -4.71 8.14 6.18
CA ASP A 111 -4.04 7.57 7.36
C ASP A 111 -3.29 6.28 7.01
N GLU A 112 -3.91 5.40 6.23
CA GLU A 112 -3.30 4.12 5.84
C GLU A 112 -2.13 4.29 4.88
N ALA A 113 -2.07 5.39 4.15
CA ALA A 113 -0.95 5.69 3.25
C ALA A 113 0.35 6.00 4.02
N ARG A 114 0.25 6.33 5.32
CA ARG A 114 1.38 6.58 6.21
C ARG A 114 2.34 7.63 5.64
N LEU A 115 1.79 8.75 5.20
CA LEU A 115 2.58 9.86 4.69
C LEU A 115 3.44 10.44 5.81
N PRO A 116 4.76 10.57 5.61
CA PRO A 116 5.67 10.98 6.70
C PRO A 116 5.35 12.34 7.30
N ASP A 117 4.80 13.26 6.51
CA ASP A 117 4.50 14.63 6.95
C ASP A 117 3.12 14.78 7.57
N VAL A 118 2.32 13.73 7.63
CA VAL A 118 0.98 13.74 8.21
C VAL A 118 0.98 12.96 9.51
N ILE A 119 0.59 13.61 10.62
CA ILE A 119 0.49 12.91 11.91
C ILE A 119 -0.88 12.29 12.13
N GLY A 120 -1.91 12.74 11.43
CA GLY A 120 -3.23 12.15 11.54
C GLY A 120 -4.29 13.00 10.87
N THR A 121 -5.53 12.49 10.90
CA THR A 121 -6.69 13.17 10.33
C THR A 121 -7.86 13.11 11.29
N ILE A 122 -8.76 14.10 11.17
CA ILE A 122 -10.06 14.09 11.83
C ILE A 122 -11.09 14.33 10.74
N ALA A 123 -12.10 13.45 10.67
CA ALA A 123 -13.11 13.53 9.63
C ALA A 123 -14.50 13.77 10.21
N GLY A 124 -15.24 14.67 9.58
CA GLY A 124 -16.69 14.83 9.78
C GLY A 124 -17.44 14.08 8.69
N ASP A 125 -18.53 14.65 8.22
CA ASP A 125 -19.35 14.04 7.17
C ASP A 125 -18.76 14.30 5.77
N ASP A 126 -18.39 15.55 5.49
CA ASP A 126 -17.91 16.02 4.18
C ASP A 126 -16.60 16.80 4.27
N THR A 127 -15.97 16.82 5.42
CA THR A 127 -14.78 17.62 5.69
C THR A 127 -13.77 16.83 6.48
N ILE A 128 -12.51 16.90 6.07
CA ILE A 128 -11.39 16.26 6.75
C ILE A 128 -10.41 17.35 7.15
N MET A 129 -9.95 17.31 8.41
CA MET A 129 -8.80 18.09 8.85
C MET A 129 -7.58 17.19 8.83
N VAL A 130 -6.62 17.48 7.96
CA VAL A 130 -5.35 16.78 7.89
C VAL A 130 -4.32 17.60 8.68
N ILE A 131 -3.63 16.95 9.60
CA ILE A 131 -2.70 17.62 10.49
C ILE A 131 -1.28 17.26 10.08
N ALA A 132 -0.50 18.26 9.65
CA ALA A 132 0.90 18.08 9.31
C ALA A 132 1.75 18.03 10.58
N ARG A 133 2.87 17.31 10.52
CA ARG A 133 3.80 17.28 11.63
C ARG A 133 4.40 18.66 11.89
N GLU A 134 4.90 18.86 13.10
CA GLU A 134 5.51 20.12 13.47
C GLU A 134 6.61 20.53 12.48
N GLY A 135 6.62 21.79 12.09
CA GLY A 135 7.56 22.32 11.12
C GLY A 135 7.18 22.12 9.67
N VAL A 136 6.10 21.40 9.39
CA VAL A 136 5.59 21.20 8.03
C VAL A 136 4.32 22.02 7.82
N GLN A 137 4.27 22.74 6.73
CA GLN A 137 3.10 23.54 6.36
C GLN A 137 2.01 22.65 5.72
N GLY A 138 0.75 23.00 5.95
CA GLY A 138 -0.37 22.35 5.27
C GLY A 138 -0.26 22.46 3.75
N ALA A 139 0.32 23.55 3.26
CA ALA A 139 0.58 23.72 1.82
C ALA A 139 1.52 22.64 1.25
N ALA A 140 2.47 22.15 2.04
CA ALA A 140 3.35 21.07 1.60
C ALA A 140 2.58 19.75 1.48
N VAL A 141 1.68 19.48 2.42
CA VAL A 141 0.79 18.30 2.36
C VAL A 141 -0.15 18.43 1.17
N GLU A 142 -0.69 19.62 0.92
CA GLU A 142 -1.52 19.85 -0.25
C GLU A 142 -0.80 19.49 -1.54
N ARG A 143 0.45 19.94 -1.70
CA ARG A 143 1.24 19.62 -2.90
C ARG A 143 1.44 18.12 -3.06
N GLU A 144 1.70 17.43 -1.97
CA GLU A 144 1.87 15.98 -2.00
C GLU A 144 0.59 15.28 -2.43
N LEU A 145 -0.56 15.64 -1.85
CA LEU A 145 -1.84 15.05 -2.23
C LEU A 145 -2.22 15.40 -3.67
N ARG A 146 -1.95 16.62 -4.13
CA ARG A 146 -2.20 17.00 -5.53
C ARG A 146 -1.34 16.20 -6.49
N HIS A 147 -0.10 15.89 -6.10
CA HIS A 147 0.77 15.03 -6.89
C HIS A 147 0.14 13.65 -7.11
N HIS A 148 -0.47 13.07 -6.07
CA HIS A 148 -1.20 11.82 -6.20
C HIS A 148 -2.47 11.97 -7.04
N LEU A 149 -3.19 13.10 -6.92
CA LEU A 149 -4.40 13.38 -7.70
C LEU A 149 -4.11 13.47 -9.19
N GLU A 150 -3.06 14.20 -9.54
CA GLU A 150 -2.69 14.42 -10.94
C GLU A 150 -2.09 13.19 -11.56
N GLY A 151 -1.61 12.28 -10.72
CA GLY A 151 -1.20 10.95 -11.10
C GLY A 151 0.02 10.89 -11.98
N ASP A 152 0.46 9.67 -12.21
CA ASP A 152 1.47 9.40 -13.19
C ASP A 152 0.83 9.40 -14.58
N THR A 153 0.93 10.49 -15.20
CA THR A 153 0.66 10.52 -16.63
C THR A 153 1.95 10.25 -17.36
#